data_19d7fdcc1e40af49a289735a4eb31598
#
_entry.id   19d7fdcc1e40af49a289735a4eb31598
#
_cell.length_a   1.000
_cell.length_b   1.000
_cell.length_c   1.000
_cell.angle_alpha   90.00
_cell.angle_beta   90.00
_cell.angle_gamma   90.00
#
_symmetry.space_group_name_H-M   'P 1'
#
loop_
_entity.id
_entity.type
_entity.pdbx_description
1 polymer ?
#
loop_
_entity_poly.entity_id
_entity_poly.type
_entity_poly.pdbx_seq_one_letter_code
_entity_poly.pdbx_strand_id
1 'polypeptide(L)'
;MCILITAFEPFGGAETNITQSVLSLLPDSIADWAIEKVCLPVSFKLAPIVLREAITTYFPDVVIMLGQCPAGENIRLERFAINMMDSTRGDNDGYIPNEETIYAHQPLALQTPLPIKELVNFCTGNVLPIQISNSAGLYVCNRVYYEALYAKQKAVFIHVPQNMVATDVVKVVDIILDKLTHYIPD
;
A
#
# COMPACT_ATOMS: atom_id res chain seq x y z
N MET A 1 -15.56 -7.48 -11.00
CA MET A 1 -15.00 -6.63 -9.92
C MET A 1 -13.54 -6.30 -10.20
N CYS A 2 -12.96 -5.26 -9.59
CA CYS A 2 -11.62 -4.76 -9.88
C CYS A 2 -10.82 -4.53 -8.60
N ILE A 3 -9.57 -4.98 -8.58
CA ILE A 3 -8.59 -4.69 -7.54
C ILE A 3 -7.51 -3.79 -8.15
N LEU A 4 -7.27 -2.62 -7.56
CA LEU A 4 -6.13 -1.79 -7.89
C LEU A 4 -4.97 -2.14 -6.97
N ILE A 5 -3.84 -2.56 -7.53
CA ILE A 5 -2.61 -2.80 -6.77
C ILE A 5 -1.58 -1.74 -7.13
N THR A 6 -1.06 -1.02 -6.15
CA THR A 6 -0.02 -0.02 -6.37
C THR A 6 1.31 -0.44 -5.76
N ALA A 7 2.40 -0.02 -6.37
CA ALA A 7 3.77 -0.12 -5.87
C ALA A 7 4.48 1.20 -6.10
N PHE A 8 5.73 1.31 -5.67
CA PHE A 8 6.51 2.53 -5.86
C PHE A 8 7.74 2.29 -6.73
N GLU A 9 8.14 3.34 -7.44
CA GLU A 9 9.43 3.41 -8.12
C GLU A 9 10.61 3.36 -7.12
N PRO A 10 11.84 3.13 -7.57
CA PRO A 10 13.03 3.24 -6.75
C PRO A 10 13.20 4.65 -6.16
N PHE A 11 13.78 4.74 -4.96
CA PHE A 11 14.00 5.99 -4.25
C PHE A 11 15.28 5.96 -3.40
N GLY A 12 15.75 7.13 -2.96
CA GLY A 12 16.90 7.24 -2.08
C GLY A 12 18.20 6.73 -2.68
N GLY A 13 18.35 6.82 -4.01
CA GLY A 13 19.52 6.34 -4.75
C GLY A 13 19.57 4.84 -5.01
N ALA A 14 18.54 4.09 -4.64
CA ALA A 14 18.42 2.67 -4.99
C ALA A 14 18.08 2.49 -6.48
N GLU A 15 18.61 1.44 -7.12
CA GLU A 15 18.29 1.10 -8.50
C GLU A 15 16.96 0.32 -8.63
N THR A 16 16.51 -0.32 -7.56
CA THR A 16 15.32 -1.18 -7.54
C THR A 16 14.47 -0.90 -6.33
N ASN A 17 13.19 -1.27 -6.46
CA ASN A 17 12.22 -1.31 -5.35
C ASN A 17 11.55 -2.68 -5.35
N ILE A 18 11.60 -3.40 -4.23
CA ILE A 18 11.03 -4.75 -4.13
C ILE A 18 9.54 -4.76 -4.49
N THR A 19 8.80 -3.70 -4.15
CA THR A 19 7.36 -3.66 -4.42
C THR A 19 7.05 -3.56 -5.90
N GLN A 20 7.90 -2.90 -6.69
CA GLN A 20 7.80 -2.89 -8.15
C GLN A 20 8.04 -4.29 -8.74
N SER A 21 9.03 -5.02 -8.20
CA SER A 21 9.29 -6.40 -8.61
C SER A 21 8.11 -7.31 -8.26
N VAL A 22 7.53 -7.17 -7.06
CA VAL A 22 6.30 -7.90 -6.67
C VAL A 22 5.17 -7.59 -7.63
N LEU A 23 4.91 -6.31 -7.91
CA LEU A 23 3.82 -5.86 -8.80
C LEU A 23 3.92 -6.50 -10.19
N SER A 24 5.14 -6.62 -10.73
CA SER A 24 5.38 -7.22 -12.05
C SER A 24 5.14 -8.73 -12.09
N LEU A 25 5.23 -9.43 -10.95
CA LEU A 25 5.05 -10.87 -10.84
C LEU A 25 3.60 -11.28 -10.54
N LEU A 26 2.77 -10.35 -10.07
CA LEU A 26 1.37 -10.62 -9.79
C LEU A 26 0.59 -10.92 -11.09
N PRO A 27 -0.44 -11.79 -11.04
CA PRO A 27 -1.32 -12.07 -12.18
C PRO A 27 -2.14 -10.82 -12.57
N ASP A 28 -2.78 -10.83 -13.73
CA ASP A 28 -3.68 -9.76 -14.17
C ASP A 28 -5.15 -10.01 -13.76
N SER A 29 -5.41 -11.15 -13.13
CA SER A 29 -6.72 -11.48 -12.55
C SER A 29 -6.59 -12.54 -11.46
N ILE A 30 -7.57 -12.57 -10.55
CA ILE A 30 -7.76 -13.65 -9.57
C ILE A 30 -9.26 -13.96 -9.49
N ALA A 31 -9.64 -15.25 -9.66
CA ALA A 31 -11.03 -15.65 -9.86
C ALA A 31 -11.67 -14.74 -10.95
N ASP A 32 -12.81 -14.12 -10.65
CA ASP A 32 -13.54 -13.22 -11.57
C ASP A 32 -13.16 -11.72 -11.38
N TRP A 33 -12.07 -11.43 -10.65
CA TRP A 33 -11.61 -10.07 -10.40
C TRP A 33 -10.45 -9.68 -11.31
N ALA A 34 -10.58 -8.57 -12.01
CA ALA A 34 -9.46 -7.95 -12.71
C ALA A 34 -8.49 -7.31 -11.71
N ILE A 35 -7.20 -7.37 -12.03
CA ILE A 35 -6.13 -6.73 -11.25
C ILE A 35 -5.48 -5.66 -12.12
N GLU A 36 -5.67 -4.41 -11.71
CA GLU A 36 -5.03 -3.25 -12.32
C GLU A 36 -3.77 -2.87 -11.52
N LYS A 37 -2.68 -2.61 -12.22
CA LYS A 37 -1.36 -2.40 -11.63
C LYS A 37 -0.86 -1.01 -11.92
N VAL A 38 -0.48 -0.24 -10.90
CA VAL A 38 0.03 1.12 -11.05
C VAL A 38 1.30 1.32 -10.23
N CYS A 39 2.38 1.77 -10.89
CA CYS A 39 3.59 2.20 -10.20
C CYS A 39 3.49 3.68 -9.88
N LEU A 40 3.57 4.03 -8.59
CA LEU A 40 3.49 5.40 -8.09
C LEU A 40 4.89 6.02 -8.01
N PRO A 41 5.05 7.31 -8.34
CA PRO A 41 6.29 8.02 -8.07
C PRO A 41 6.49 8.18 -6.55
N VAL A 42 7.74 8.22 -6.09
CA VAL A 42 8.03 8.57 -4.70
C VAL A 42 8.07 10.09 -4.56
N SER A 43 6.89 10.69 -4.58
CA SER A 43 6.67 12.13 -4.52
C SER A 43 5.43 12.43 -3.66
N PHE A 44 5.59 13.30 -2.66
CA PHE A 44 4.46 13.76 -1.83
C PHE A 44 3.39 14.48 -2.64
N LYS A 45 3.78 15.11 -3.75
CA LYS A 45 2.90 15.86 -4.63
C LYS A 45 2.28 15.00 -5.72
N LEU A 46 3.07 14.20 -6.42
CA LEU A 46 2.63 13.48 -7.62
C LEU A 46 1.97 12.15 -7.30
N ALA A 47 2.46 11.40 -6.30
CA ALA A 47 1.89 10.08 -5.98
C ALA A 47 0.38 10.11 -5.68
N PRO A 48 -0.16 11.04 -4.88
CA PRO A 48 -1.60 11.11 -4.65
C PRO A 48 -2.40 11.54 -5.89
N ILE A 49 -1.80 12.26 -6.83
CA ILE A 49 -2.45 12.62 -8.11
C ILE A 49 -2.61 11.38 -8.97
N VAL A 50 -1.50 10.63 -9.19
CA VAL A 50 -1.51 9.38 -9.97
C VAL A 50 -2.46 8.35 -9.34
N LEU A 51 -2.49 8.25 -8.02
CA LEU A 51 -3.43 7.36 -7.33
C LEU A 51 -4.89 7.74 -7.58
N ARG A 52 -5.25 9.03 -7.49
CA ARG A 52 -6.62 9.49 -7.77
C ARG A 52 -7.03 9.25 -9.22
N GLU A 53 -6.12 9.49 -10.16
CA GLU A 53 -6.35 9.19 -11.57
C GLU A 53 -6.61 7.70 -11.80
N ALA A 54 -5.81 6.82 -11.16
CA ALA A 54 -6.02 5.37 -11.23
C ALA A 54 -7.37 4.96 -10.61
N ILE A 55 -7.72 5.47 -9.43
CA ILE A 55 -9.03 5.21 -8.80
C ILE A 55 -10.18 5.67 -9.71
N THR A 56 -10.04 6.83 -10.34
CA THR A 56 -11.07 7.38 -11.24
C THR A 56 -11.16 6.62 -12.57
N THR A 57 -10.07 6.04 -13.03
CA THR A 57 -10.01 5.31 -14.30
C THR A 57 -10.56 3.89 -14.15
N TYR A 58 -10.14 3.19 -13.10
CA TYR A 58 -10.43 1.76 -12.93
C TYR A 58 -11.63 1.47 -12.03
N PHE A 59 -12.11 2.45 -11.25
CA PHE A 59 -13.22 2.28 -10.30
C PHE A 59 -13.05 1.03 -9.42
N PRO A 60 -11.92 0.89 -8.71
CA PRO A 60 -11.63 -0.34 -8.00
C PRO A 60 -12.57 -0.56 -6.81
N ASP A 61 -12.95 -1.82 -6.59
CA ASP A 61 -13.68 -2.26 -5.41
C ASP A 61 -12.78 -2.33 -4.17
N VAL A 62 -11.46 -2.58 -4.41
CA VAL A 62 -10.41 -2.67 -3.38
C VAL A 62 -9.12 -2.04 -3.91
N VAL A 63 -8.38 -1.38 -3.02
CA VAL A 63 -7.04 -0.85 -3.30
C VAL A 63 -6.02 -1.51 -2.37
N ILE A 64 -5.05 -2.22 -2.93
CA ILE A 64 -3.90 -2.78 -2.21
C ILE A 64 -2.67 -1.97 -2.55
N MET A 65 -2.01 -1.43 -1.53
CA MET A 65 -0.88 -0.53 -1.72
C MET A 65 0.38 -1.16 -1.13
N LEU A 66 1.38 -1.40 -1.96
CA LEU A 66 2.65 -2.01 -1.56
C LEU A 66 3.71 -0.92 -1.39
N GLY A 67 4.36 -0.87 -0.23
CA GLY A 67 5.47 0.05 0.04
C GLY A 67 6.69 -0.67 0.58
N GLN A 68 7.88 -0.32 0.09
CA GLN A 68 9.14 -0.82 0.63
C GLN A 68 9.45 -0.16 1.97
N CYS A 69 9.85 -0.94 2.95
CA CYS A 69 10.39 -0.44 4.21
C CYS A 69 11.82 -0.95 4.46
N PRO A 70 12.54 -0.38 5.44
CA PRO A 70 13.86 -0.89 5.81
C PRO A 70 13.87 -2.40 6.05
N ALA A 71 15.04 -3.01 5.96
CA ALA A 71 15.22 -4.44 6.20
C ALA A 71 14.60 -4.89 7.52
N GLY A 72 13.97 -6.05 7.52
CA GLY A 72 13.24 -6.59 8.66
C GLY A 72 12.75 -8.00 8.40
N GLU A 73 12.06 -8.57 9.38
CA GLU A 73 11.58 -9.96 9.32
C GLU A 73 10.08 -10.06 8.94
N ASN A 74 9.29 -9.00 9.20
CA ASN A 74 7.85 -9.07 9.08
C ASN A 74 7.29 -8.14 7.99
N ILE A 75 6.42 -8.68 7.15
CA ILE A 75 5.49 -7.88 6.35
C ILE A 75 4.48 -7.21 7.30
N ARG A 76 4.11 -5.96 7.03
CA ARG A 76 3.21 -5.21 7.92
C ARG A 76 1.97 -4.75 7.18
N LEU A 77 0.78 -5.15 7.69
CA LEU A 77 -0.50 -4.58 7.28
C LEU A 77 -0.78 -3.36 8.15
N GLU A 78 -0.83 -2.20 7.53
CA GLU A 78 -1.01 -0.93 8.24
C GLU A 78 -2.47 -0.69 8.59
N ARG A 79 -2.73 -0.43 9.89
CA ARG A 79 -4.09 -0.19 10.36
C ARG A 79 -4.58 1.22 10.10
N PHE A 80 -3.70 2.20 10.28
CA PHE A 80 -4.04 3.61 10.20
C PHE A 80 -3.16 4.36 9.21
N ALA A 81 -3.76 5.32 8.52
CA ALA A 81 -3.07 6.42 7.87
C ALA A 81 -3.25 7.69 8.72
N ILE A 82 -2.20 8.49 8.84
CA ILE A 82 -2.14 9.67 9.69
C ILE A 82 -2.21 10.93 8.82
N ASN A 83 -2.98 11.92 9.24
CA ASN A 83 -3.16 13.20 8.54
C ASN A 83 -1.97 14.14 8.70
N MET A 84 -0.78 13.62 8.47
CA MET A 84 0.47 14.36 8.63
C MET A 84 1.52 13.86 7.63
N MET A 85 2.35 14.76 7.15
CA MET A 85 3.58 14.50 6.42
C MET A 85 4.74 15.07 7.21
N ASP A 86 5.76 14.27 7.46
CA ASP A 86 6.99 14.68 8.12
C ASP A 86 8.14 13.76 7.71
N SER A 87 9.30 14.35 7.39
CA SER A 87 10.46 13.57 6.98
C SER A 87 11.76 14.34 7.17
N THR A 88 12.81 13.63 7.53
CA THR A 88 14.18 14.19 7.57
C THR A 88 14.92 14.04 6.23
N ARG A 89 14.32 13.36 5.24
CA ARG A 89 14.89 13.18 3.89
C ARG A 89 13.85 13.55 2.82
N GLY A 90 14.37 14.06 1.70
CA GLY A 90 13.52 14.40 0.56
C GLY A 90 12.91 13.18 -0.12
N ASP A 91 11.80 13.43 -0.80
CA ASP A 91 11.30 12.52 -1.83
C ASP A 91 12.15 12.61 -3.12
N ASN A 92 11.73 11.95 -4.21
CA ASN A 92 12.50 11.98 -5.46
C ASN A 92 12.50 13.37 -6.14
N ASP A 93 11.58 14.26 -5.76
CA ASP A 93 11.57 15.67 -6.20
C ASP A 93 12.42 16.57 -5.27
N GLY A 94 12.98 16.02 -4.19
CA GLY A 94 13.76 16.75 -3.19
C GLY A 94 12.91 17.50 -2.15
N TYR A 95 11.59 17.27 -2.13
CA TYR A 95 10.70 17.89 -1.16
C TYR A 95 10.81 17.23 0.21
N ILE A 96 10.95 18.03 1.27
CA ILE A 96 11.07 17.60 2.68
C ILE A 96 9.93 18.26 3.46
N PRO A 97 8.85 17.54 3.79
CA PRO A 97 7.79 18.09 4.64
C PRO A 97 8.25 18.17 6.09
N ASN A 98 7.75 19.17 6.83
CA ASN A 98 8.04 19.38 8.24
C ASN A 98 6.71 19.58 9.00
N GLU A 99 6.21 18.51 9.62
CA GLU A 99 4.95 18.47 10.38
C GLU A 99 3.75 19.06 9.62
N GLU A 100 3.65 18.77 8.32
CA GLU A 100 2.59 19.32 7.47
C GLU A 100 1.33 18.48 7.51
N THR A 101 0.17 19.13 7.71
CA THR A 101 -1.14 18.45 7.62
C THR A 101 -1.49 18.14 6.17
N ILE A 102 -1.91 16.90 5.89
CA ILE A 102 -2.35 16.48 4.54
C ILE A 102 -3.62 17.23 4.13
N TYR A 103 -4.64 17.21 4.98
CA TYR A 103 -5.92 17.90 4.77
C TYR A 103 -6.37 18.63 6.03
N ALA A 104 -6.46 19.95 5.94
CA ALA A 104 -6.93 20.77 7.04
C ALA A 104 -8.36 20.39 7.49
N HIS A 105 -8.59 20.40 8.78
CA HIS A 105 -9.89 20.11 9.39
C HIS A 105 -10.43 18.69 9.15
N GLN A 106 -9.60 17.75 8.69
CA GLN A 106 -9.95 16.34 8.55
C GLN A 106 -9.45 15.50 9.74
N PRO A 107 -9.97 14.27 9.94
CA PRO A 107 -9.55 13.40 11.03
C PRO A 107 -8.04 13.21 11.11
N LEU A 108 -7.48 13.19 12.34
CA LEU A 108 -6.05 12.98 12.57
C LEU A 108 -5.56 11.62 12.04
N ALA A 109 -6.44 10.62 12.02
CA ALA A 109 -6.14 9.30 11.45
C ALA A 109 -7.38 8.68 10.83
N LEU A 110 -7.17 7.90 9.78
CA LEU A 110 -8.19 7.09 9.12
C LEU A 110 -7.81 5.61 9.25
N GLN A 111 -8.78 4.78 9.63
CA GLN A 111 -8.59 3.34 9.77
C GLN A 111 -9.01 2.63 8.47
N THR A 112 -8.27 1.60 8.08
CA THR A 112 -8.72 0.70 7.01
C THR A 112 -10.05 0.04 7.39
N PRO A 113 -11.02 -0.03 6.47
CA PRO A 113 -12.25 -0.78 6.67
C PRO A 113 -12.08 -2.29 6.46
N LEU A 114 -10.91 -2.74 5.94
CA LEU A 114 -10.65 -4.14 5.65
C LEU A 114 -10.34 -4.93 6.93
N PRO A 115 -10.65 -6.25 6.97
CA PRO A 115 -10.51 -7.10 8.15
C PRO A 115 -9.06 -7.56 8.37
N ILE A 116 -8.11 -6.62 8.57
CA ILE A 116 -6.67 -6.92 8.62
C ILE A 116 -6.28 -7.95 9.70
N LYS A 117 -7.05 -8.07 10.79
CA LYS A 117 -6.82 -9.12 11.79
C LYS A 117 -7.01 -10.51 11.20
N GLU A 118 -8.07 -10.70 10.44
CA GLU A 118 -8.39 -11.97 9.80
C GLU A 118 -7.37 -12.28 8.70
N LEU A 119 -7.00 -11.27 7.89
CA LEU A 119 -5.96 -11.40 6.87
C LEU A 119 -4.63 -11.85 7.48
N VAL A 120 -4.18 -11.21 8.54
CA VAL A 120 -2.93 -11.58 9.23
C VAL A 120 -3.01 -12.99 9.81
N ASN A 121 -4.09 -13.33 10.52
CA ASN A 121 -4.28 -14.66 11.11
C ASN A 121 -4.24 -15.76 10.04
N PHE A 122 -4.80 -15.49 8.87
CA PHE A 122 -4.82 -16.44 7.78
C PHE A 122 -3.43 -16.63 7.15
N CYS A 123 -2.67 -15.54 6.99
CA CYS A 123 -1.31 -15.60 6.45
C CYS A 123 -0.32 -16.25 7.43
N THR A 124 -0.43 -15.97 8.73
CA THR A 124 0.53 -16.42 9.76
C THR A 124 0.70 -17.94 9.83
N GLY A 125 -0.33 -18.71 9.43
CA GLY A 125 -0.27 -20.18 9.39
C GLY A 125 0.40 -20.76 8.14
N ASN A 126 0.70 -19.97 7.13
CA ASN A 126 0.91 -20.51 5.78
C ASN A 126 2.22 -20.13 5.07
N VAL A 127 2.84 -18.94 5.24
CA VAL A 127 3.97 -18.58 4.36
C VAL A 127 5.07 -17.76 5.01
N LEU A 128 4.84 -16.49 5.35
CA LEU A 128 5.85 -15.56 5.84
C LEU A 128 5.42 -14.86 7.12
N PRO A 129 6.39 -14.38 7.93
CA PRO A 129 6.06 -13.56 9.09
C PRO A 129 5.34 -12.28 8.65
N ILE A 130 4.12 -12.12 9.12
CA ILE A 130 3.26 -10.99 8.85
C ILE A 130 2.65 -10.48 10.16
N GLN A 131 2.49 -9.17 10.30
CA GLN A 131 1.94 -8.57 11.50
C GLN A 131 1.10 -7.33 11.18
N ILE A 132 0.28 -6.90 12.15
CA ILE A 132 -0.40 -5.62 12.08
C ILE A 132 0.55 -4.53 12.57
N SER A 133 0.62 -3.43 11.82
CA SER A 133 1.23 -2.19 12.23
C SER A 133 0.16 -1.10 12.40
N ASN A 134 0.36 -0.19 13.33
CA ASN A 134 -0.59 0.88 13.61
C ASN A 134 -0.23 2.21 12.95
N SER A 135 0.84 2.26 12.15
CA SER A 135 1.24 3.47 11.44
C SER A 135 2.11 3.16 10.23
N ALA A 136 1.71 3.68 9.08
CA ALA A 136 2.50 3.65 7.84
C ALA A 136 3.70 4.64 7.85
N GLY A 137 3.99 5.25 8.99
CA GLY A 137 4.95 6.35 9.10
C GLY A 137 4.33 7.67 8.66
N LEU A 138 5.18 8.63 8.23
CA LEU A 138 4.74 9.98 7.80
C LEU A 138 5.31 10.36 6.42
N TYR A 139 5.94 9.40 5.73
CA TYR A 139 6.51 9.59 4.40
C TYR A 139 5.45 9.41 3.29
N VAL A 140 5.87 9.33 2.03
CA VAL A 140 4.99 9.21 0.85
C VAL A 140 4.01 8.05 0.98
N CYS A 141 4.39 6.93 1.60
CA CYS A 141 3.52 5.78 1.87
C CYS A 141 2.26 6.19 2.65
N ASN A 142 2.46 6.90 3.75
CA ASN A 142 1.35 7.42 4.56
C ASN A 142 0.51 8.45 3.80
N ARG A 143 1.17 9.31 3.00
CA ARG A 143 0.48 10.35 2.21
C ARG A 143 -0.53 9.73 1.24
N VAL A 144 -0.14 8.69 0.49
CA VAL A 144 -1.04 8.03 -0.46
C VAL A 144 -2.05 7.13 0.24
N TYR A 145 -1.69 6.52 1.37
CA TYR A 145 -2.63 5.71 2.14
C TYR A 145 -3.74 6.56 2.75
N TYR A 146 -3.39 7.74 3.29
CA TYR A 146 -4.40 8.69 3.76
C TYR A 146 -5.30 9.15 2.61
N GLU A 147 -4.75 9.42 1.42
CA GLU A 147 -5.49 9.77 0.22
C GLU A 147 -6.55 8.72 -0.14
N ALA A 148 -6.15 7.43 -0.20
CA ALA A 148 -7.07 6.34 -0.54
C ALA A 148 -8.21 6.23 0.47
N LEU A 149 -7.91 6.26 1.77
CA LEU A 149 -8.91 6.16 2.83
C LEU A 149 -9.81 7.40 2.88
N TYR A 150 -9.27 8.59 2.64
CA TYR A 150 -10.03 9.82 2.55
C TYR A 150 -11.02 9.81 1.38
N ALA A 151 -10.63 9.23 0.25
CA ALA A 151 -11.49 8.95 -0.89
C ALA A 151 -12.48 7.80 -0.64
N LYS A 152 -12.56 7.30 0.61
CA LYS A 152 -13.45 6.21 1.06
C LYS A 152 -13.24 4.88 0.32
N GLN A 153 -12.03 4.65 -0.17
CA GLN A 153 -11.68 3.37 -0.76
C GLN A 153 -11.56 2.28 0.33
N LYS A 154 -11.96 1.05 -0.01
CA LYS A 154 -11.61 -0.14 0.78
C LYS A 154 -10.12 -0.44 0.53
N ALA A 155 -9.24 0.20 1.28
CA ALA A 155 -7.80 0.16 1.05
C ALA A 155 -7.03 -0.45 2.22
N VAL A 156 -5.93 -1.15 1.91
CA VAL A 156 -4.90 -1.56 2.87
C VAL A 156 -3.52 -1.22 2.34
N PHE A 157 -2.65 -0.74 3.22
CA PHE A 157 -1.25 -0.53 2.92
C PHE A 157 -0.42 -1.68 3.50
N ILE A 158 0.46 -2.25 2.69
CA ILE A 158 1.32 -3.39 3.04
C ILE A 158 2.77 -2.94 2.91
N HIS A 159 3.46 -2.84 4.03
CA HIS A 159 4.90 -2.61 4.04
C HIS A 159 5.67 -3.91 3.89
N VAL A 160 6.57 -3.93 2.91
CA VAL A 160 7.42 -5.06 2.56
C VAL A 160 8.87 -4.73 2.90
N PRO A 161 9.55 -5.49 3.77
CA PRO A 161 10.98 -5.32 4.01
C PRO A 161 11.82 -5.47 2.74
N GLN A 162 12.75 -4.55 2.52
CA GLN A 162 13.58 -4.50 1.30
C GLN A 162 14.48 -5.73 1.07
N ASN A 163 14.73 -6.51 2.13
CA ASN A 163 15.57 -7.72 2.09
C ASN A 163 14.79 -9.01 1.79
N MET A 164 13.48 -8.92 1.56
CA MET A 164 12.68 -10.09 1.22
C MET A 164 12.83 -10.48 -0.25
N VAL A 165 12.48 -11.72 -0.57
CA VAL A 165 12.44 -12.23 -1.93
C VAL A 165 11.06 -11.94 -2.54
N ALA A 166 11.03 -11.29 -3.71
CA ALA A 166 9.77 -10.84 -4.32
C ALA A 166 8.76 -11.97 -4.54
N THR A 167 9.21 -13.17 -4.96
CA THR A 167 8.33 -14.34 -5.16
C THR A 167 7.69 -14.84 -3.88
N ASP A 168 8.31 -14.64 -2.72
CA ASP A 168 7.71 -15.01 -1.44
C ASP A 168 6.69 -13.99 -0.97
N VAL A 169 6.93 -12.70 -1.27
CA VAL A 169 5.95 -11.64 -1.03
C VAL A 169 4.71 -11.82 -1.90
N VAL A 170 4.88 -12.22 -3.16
CA VAL A 170 3.75 -12.55 -4.07
C VAL A 170 2.83 -13.59 -3.44
N LYS A 171 3.35 -14.66 -2.84
CA LYS A 171 2.53 -15.67 -2.15
C LYS A 171 1.66 -15.09 -1.04
N VAL A 172 2.19 -14.12 -0.29
CA VAL A 172 1.42 -13.43 0.76
C VAL A 172 0.34 -12.55 0.13
N VAL A 173 0.67 -11.82 -0.93
CA VAL A 173 -0.31 -10.97 -1.63
C VAL A 173 -1.41 -11.83 -2.25
N ASP A 174 -1.09 -12.96 -2.87
CA ASP A 174 -2.07 -13.89 -3.45
C ASP A 174 -3.05 -14.42 -2.39
N ILE A 175 -2.55 -14.77 -1.20
CA ILE A 175 -3.41 -15.19 -0.08
C ILE A 175 -4.35 -14.05 0.35
N ILE A 176 -3.84 -12.83 0.43
CA ILE A 176 -4.65 -11.65 0.79
C ILE A 176 -5.72 -11.40 -0.28
N LEU A 177 -5.34 -11.48 -1.55
CA LEU A 177 -6.25 -11.33 -2.69
C LEU A 177 -7.37 -12.35 -2.64
N ASP A 178 -7.03 -13.65 -2.51
CA ASP A 178 -8.01 -14.74 -2.39
C ASP A 178 -9.02 -14.47 -1.26
N LYS A 179 -8.54 -14.04 -0.09
CA LYS A 179 -9.42 -13.75 1.04
C LYS A 179 -10.32 -12.54 0.79
N LEU A 180 -9.81 -11.50 0.16
CA LEU A 180 -10.58 -10.30 -0.13
C LEU A 180 -11.69 -10.55 -1.16
N THR A 181 -11.46 -11.42 -2.14
CA THR A 181 -12.51 -11.81 -3.11
C THR A 181 -13.69 -12.53 -2.44
N HIS A 182 -13.45 -13.23 -1.32
CA HIS A 182 -14.51 -13.88 -0.54
C HIS A 182 -15.15 -12.96 0.52
N TYR A 183 -14.44 -11.92 0.94
CA TYR A 183 -14.90 -11.01 1.99
C TYR A 183 -15.80 -9.89 1.45
N ILE A 184 -15.59 -9.46 0.21
CA ILE A 184 -16.35 -8.39 -0.42
C ILE A 184 -17.42 -9.05 -1.31
N PRO A 185 -18.70 -9.04 -0.89
CA PRO A 185 -19.77 -9.58 -1.71
C PRO A 185 -19.98 -8.74 -2.96
N ASP A 186 -20.53 -9.36 -4.00
CA ASP A 186 -20.94 -8.75 -5.26
C ASP A 186 -21.93 -7.59 -5.05
#